data_4d42750a34198c3f13d15585fbea90c9
#
_entry.id   4d42750a34198c3f13d15585fbea90c9
#
_cell.length_a   1.000
_cell.length_b   1.000
_cell.length_c   1.000
_cell.angle_alpha   90.00
_cell.angle_beta   90.00
_cell.angle_gamma   90.00
#
_symmetry.space_group_name_H-M   'P 1'
#
loop_
_entity.id
_entity.type
_entity.pdbx_description
1 polymer ?
#
loop_
_entity_poly.entity_id
_entity_poly.type
_entity_poly.pdbx_seq_one_letter_code
_entity_poly.pdbx_strand_id
1 'polypeptide(L)'
;MKDKKVTPTQKALNLWAVILIVWSVYRTYFKLPEWFDEFVAKPVVFVLPVLVYIKSVEKKEILSSLFINKNLKSFIKEFFISFGVGLILLLTALLSVYLRFKKVGLFGHFPNFNQFGLIVLTAVATGITEEILSRGFILKRLYEESKNAYSSTFFASILFFFLHVPILFASNKINGQMLLVFMVTDLLLSMVNGLIMIQRKSLTVPILIHAFYNIVVALSFI
;
A
#
# COMPACT_ATOMS: atom_id res chain seq x y z
N MET A 1 -21.93 7.91 34.70
CA MET A 1 -20.90 7.95 33.65
C MET A 1 -21.61 8.13 32.33
N LYS A 2 -21.36 9.23 31.60
CA LYS A 2 -21.89 9.37 30.22
C LYS A 2 -21.20 8.34 29.33
N ASP A 3 -21.95 7.44 28.73
CA ASP A 3 -21.43 6.51 27.73
C ASP A 3 -20.73 7.33 26.63
N LYS A 4 -19.38 7.28 26.59
CA LYS A 4 -18.62 7.89 25.50
C LYS A 4 -18.94 7.12 24.22
N LYS A 5 -19.72 7.72 23.33
CA LYS A 5 -19.97 7.14 22.01
C LYS A 5 -18.63 6.89 21.31
N VAL A 6 -18.42 5.65 20.87
CA VAL A 6 -17.24 5.24 20.10
C VAL A 6 -17.20 6.05 18.80
N THR A 7 -16.07 6.73 18.53
CA THR A 7 -15.91 7.58 17.34
C THR A 7 -15.82 6.74 16.07
N PRO A 8 -16.09 7.30 14.88
CA PRO A 8 -15.90 6.60 13.61
C PRO A 8 -14.44 6.11 13.42
N THR A 9 -13.46 6.92 13.81
CA THR A 9 -12.05 6.55 13.76
C THR A 9 -11.72 5.38 14.68
N GLN A 10 -12.23 5.39 15.91
CA GLN A 10 -12.04 4.27 16.83
C GLN A 10 -12.63 2.97 16.29
N LYS A 11 -13.80 3.01 15.65
CA LYS A 11 -14.39 1.83 14.98
C LYS A 11 -13.51 1.34 13.82
N ALA A 12 -12.98 2.26 13.03
CA ALA A 12 -12.07 1.92 11.92
C ALA A 12 -10.77 1.30 12.43
N LEU A 13 -10.19 1.82 13.51
CA LEU A 13 -8.99 1.27 14.14
C LEU A 13 -9.24 -0.12 14.74
N ASN A 14 -10.42 -0.35 15.33
CA ASN A 14 -10.80 -1.68 15.82
C ASN A 14 -10.87 -2.70 14.66
N LEU A 15 -11.49 -2.33 13.53
CA LEU A 15 -11.52 -3.18 12.35
C LEU A 15 -10.09 -3.45 11.82
N TRP A 16 -9.26 -2.41 11.75
CA TRP A 16 -7.86 -2.55 11.35
C TRP A 16 -7.10 -3.52 12.27
N ALA A 17 -7.28 -3.43 13.58
CA ALA A 17 -6.64 -4.34 14.54
C ALA A 17 -7.06 -5.81 14.31
N VAL A 18 -8.34 -6.04 14.04
CA VAL A 18 -8.83 -7.39 13.68
C VAL A 18 -8.18 -7.87 12.37
N ILE A 19 -8.11 -7.01 11.36
CA ILE A 19 -7.45 -7.33 10.09
C ILE A 19 -5.97 -7.67 10.32
N LEU A 20 -5.25 -6.89 11.13
CA LEU A 20 -3.84 -7.15 11.47
C LEU A 20 -3.66 -8.51 12.14
N ILE A 21 -4.52 -8.86 13.12
CA ILE A 21 -4.47 -10.15 13.80
C ILE A 21 -4.71 -11.29 12.81
N VAL A 22 -5.76 -11.20 12.00
CA VAL A 22 -6.09 -12.24 10.99
C VAL A 22 -4.94 -12.39 9.99
N TRP A 23 -4.40 -11.28 9.50
CA TRP A 23 -3.26 -11.28 8.59
C TRP A 23 -2.01 -11.89 9.23
N SER A 24 -1.73 -11.55 10.49
CA SER A 24 -0.58 -12.09 11.22
C SER A 24 -0.69 -13.60 11.40
N VAL A 25 -1.86 -14.08 11.79
CA VAL A 25 -2.13 -15.53 11.91
C VAL A 25 -1.99 -16.22 10.55
N TYR A 26 -2.61 -15.66 9.51
CA TYR A 26 -2.50 -16.19 8.15
C TYR A 26 -1.03 -16.30 7.71
N ARG A 27 -0.24 -15.24 7.81
CA ARG A 27 1.17 -15.23 7.38
C ARG A 27 2.07 -16.17 8.20
N THR A 28 1.72 -16.42 9.44
CA THR A 28 2.49 -17.35 10.31
C THR A 28 2.25 -18.80 9.96
N TYR A 29 1.00 -19.18 9.71
CA TYR A 29 0.61 -20.58 9.54
C TYR A 29 0.53 -21.03 8.09
N PHE A 30 0.17 -20.13 7.16
CA PHE A 30 -0.01 -20.47 5.75
C PHE A 30 1.15 -19.90 4.91
N LYS A 31 1.97 -20.79 4.36
CA LYS A 31 3.07 -20.45 3.45
C LYS A 31 2.65 -20.70 2.00
N LEU A 32 1.62 -19.99 1.56
CA LEU A 32 1.09 -20.10 0.20
C LEU A 32 1.93 -19.29 -0.80
N PRO A 33 1.81 -19.58 -2.11
CA PRO A 33 2.51 -18.82 -3.15
C PRO A 33 2.10 -17.35 -3.15
N GLU A 34 3.03 -16.47 -3.52
CA GLU A 34 2.82 -15.02 -3.53
C GLU A 34 1.58 -14.58 -4.33
N TRP A 35 1.31 -15.21 -5.49
CA TRP A 35 0.10 -14.91 -6.25
C TRP A 35 -1.19 -15.15 -5.46
N PHE A 36 -1.22 -16.16 -4.60
CA PHE A 36 -2.39 -16.42 -3.76
C PHE A 36 -2.55 -15.33 -2.70
N ASP A 37 -1.46 -14.88 -2.11
CA ASP A 37 -1.48 -13.77 -1.16
C ASP A 37 -2.04 -12.51 -1.80
N GLU A 38 -1.59 -12.17 -2.99
CA GLU A 38 -1.96 -10.91 -3.65
C GLU A 38 -3.35 -10.93 -4.27
N PHE A 39 -3.77 -12.04 -4.88
CA PHE A 39 -5.06 -12.12 -5.61
C PHE A 39 -6.20 -12.70 -4.80
N VAL A 40 -5.93 -13.40 -3.69
CA VAL A 40 -6.96 -14.06 -2.88
C VAL A 40 -6.91 -13.58 -1.43
N ALA A 41 -5.80 -13.77 -0.73
CA ALA A 41 -5.74 -13.52 0.70
C ALA A 41 -5.90 -12.03 1.04
N LYS A 42 -5.15 -11.12 0.41
CA LYS A 42 -5.29 -9.67 0.64
C LYS A 42 -6.67 -9.12 0.25
N PRO A 43 -7.26 -9.43 -0.91
CA PRO A 43 -8.64 -9.05 -1.20
C PRO A 43 -9.63 -9.49 -0.12
N VAL A 44 -9.51 -10.72 0.37
CA VAL A 44 -10.42 -11.27 1.39
C VAL A 44 -10.17 -10.64 2.78
N VAL A 45 -8.90 -10.49 3.17
CA VAL A 45 -8.55 -10.03 4.53
C VAL A 45 -8.54 -8.50 4.64
N PHE A 46 -8.09 -7.76 3.61
CA PHE A 46 -7.94 -6.31 3.66
C PHE A 46 -9.13 -5.58 3.07
N VAL A 47 -9.57 -6.00 1.86
CA VAL A 47 -10.56 -5.23 1.09
C VAL A 47 -11.98 -5.57 1.51
N LEU A 48 -12.33 -6.85 1.53
CA LEU A 48 -13.71 -7.27 1.83
C LEU A 48 -14.24 -6.74 3.17
N PRO A 49 -13.52 -6.81 4.31
CA PRO A 49 -14.00 -6.25 5.57
C PRO A 49 -14.20 -4.73 5.52
N VAL A 50 -13.34 -4.00 4.79
CA VAL A 50 -13.47 -2.56 4.58
C VAL A 50 -14.74 -2.23 3.80
N LEU A 51 -14.99 -2.95 2.70
CA LEU A 51 -16.20 -2.73 1.87
C LEU A 51 -17.48 -3.04 2.64
N VAL A 52 -17.49 -4.16 3.39
CA VAL A 52 -18.62 -4.54 4.26
C VAL A 52 -18.83 -3.47 5.33
N TYR A 53 -17.78 -2.97 5.97
CA TYR A 53 -17.87 -1.93 6.98
C TYR A 53 -18.47 -0.62 6.41
N ILE A 54 -17.96 -0.14 5.28
CA ILE A 54 -18.48 1.06 4.63
C ILE A 54 -19.97 0.90 4.31
N LYS A 55 -20.36 -0.25 3.77
CA LYS A 55 -21.73 -0.50 3.35
C LYS A 55 -22.70 -0.69 4.51
N SER A 56 -22.32 -1.48 5.53
CA SER A 56 -23.22 -1.90 6.61
C SER A 56 -23.18 -0.97 7.83
N VAL A 57 -21.99 -0.45 8.19
CA VAL A 57 -21.82 0.37 9.40
C VAL A 57 -21.90 1.86 9.07
N GLU A 58 -21.20 2.33 8.04
CA GLU A 58 -21.24 3.73 7.65
C GLU A 58 -22.45 4.07 6.76
N LYS A 59 -23.04 3.08 6.10
CA LYS A 59 -24.16 3.22 5.14
C LYS A 59 -23.86 4.23 4.03
N LYS A 60 -22.60 4.24 3.56
CA LYS A 60 -22.11 5.14 2.51
C LYS A 60 -21.89 4.41 1.20
N GLU A 61 -21.77 5.17 0.10
CA GLU A 61 -21.32 4.66 -1.17
C GLU A 61 -19.82 4.38 -1.10
N ILE A 62 -19.40 3.21 -1.61
CA ILE A 62 -18.03 2.70 -1.46
C ILE A 62 -17.03 3.60 -2.18
N LEU A 63 -17.25 3.94 -3.45
CA LEU A 63 -16.28 4.64 -4.27
C LEU A 63 -16.00 6.06 -3.76
N SER A 64 -17.04 6.79 -3.40
CA SER A 64 -16.91 8.13 -2.80
C SER A 64 -16.26 8.06 -1.41
N SER A 65 -16.57 7.01 -0.64
CA SER A 65 -15.98 6.76 0.68
C SER A 65 -14.49 6.42 0.63
N LEU A 66 -13.99 5.99 -0.53
CA LEU A 66 -12.58 5.65 -0.76
C LEU A 66 -11.85 6.68 -1.64
N PHE A 67 -12.49 7.78 -2.03
CA PHE A 67 -11.95 8.76 -2.98
C PHE A 67 -11.57 8.14 -4.34
N ILE A 68 -12.35 7.17 -4.81
CA ILE A 68 -12.19 6.59 -6.15
C ILE A 68 -13.06 7.36 -7.13
N ASN A 69 -12.43 7.99 -8.11
CA ASN A 69 -13.12 8.74 -9.16
C ASN A 69 -13.34 7.86 -10.39
N LYS A 70 -14.57 7.90 -10.95
CA LYS A 70 -14.94 7.15 -12.17
C LYS A 70 -14.62 7.90 -13.46
N ASN A 71 -14.15 9.15 -13.39
CA ASN A 71 -13.92 9.97 -14.58
C ASN A 71 -12.64 9.55 -15.30
N LEU A 72 -12.76 9.09 -16.55
CA LEU A 72 -11.64 8.64 -17.37
C LEU A 72 -10.58 9.74 -17.59
N LYS A 73 -10.99 11.00 -17.79
CA LYS A 73 -10.03 12.11 -17.96
C LYS A 73 -9.21 12.32 -16.68
N SER A 74 -9.85 12.22 -15.51
CA SER A 74 -9.15 12.27 -14.23
C SER A 74 -8.17 11.11 -14.09
N PHE A 75 -8.59 9.89 -14.41
CA PHE A 75 -7.74 8.70 -14.37
C PHE A 75 -6.50 8.85 -15.27
N ILE A 76 -6.66 9.30 -16.52
CA ILE A 76 -5.54 9.52 -17.45
C ILE A 76 -4.55 10.55 -16.88
N LYS A 77 -5.05 11.67 -16.35
CA LYS A 77 -4.20 12.68 -15.71
C LYS A 77 -3.43 12.12 -14.51
N GLU A 78 -4.10 11.34 -13.66
CA GLU A 78 -3.52 10.71 -12.49
C GLU A 78 -2.49 9.65 -12.87
N PHE A 79 -2.76 8.90 -13.95
CA PHE A 79 -1.81 7.93 -14.50
C PHE A 79 -0.50 8.61 -14.92
N PHE A 80 -0.56 9.69 -15.70
CA PHE A 80 0.67 10.40 -16.13
C PHE A 80 1.43 11.02 -14.95
N ILE A 81 0.73 11.55 -13.94
CA ILE A 81 1.39 12.05 -12.72
C ILE A 81 2.12 10.91 -12.01
N SER A 82 1.44 9.78 -11.82
CA SER A 82 2.00 8.62 -11.13
C SER A 82 3.14 7.99 -11.93
N PHE A 83 3.02 7.97 -13.26
CA PHE A 83 4.09 7.53 -14.16
C PHE A 83 5.34 8.40 -14.03
N GLY A 84 5.18 9.73 -13.96
CA GLY A 84 6.29 10.64 -13.72
C GLY A 84 6.99 10.37 -12.38
N VAL A 85 6.24 10.13 -11.31
CA VAL A 85 6.79 9.73 -10.00
C VAL A 85 7.47 8.36 -10.11
N GLY A 86 6.86 7.39 -10.79
CA GLY A 86 7.44 6.07 -11.03
C GLY A 86 8.78 6.14 -11.79
N LEU A 87 8.86 7.04 -12.78
CA LEU A 87 10.12 7.27 -13.51
C LEU A 87 11.20 7.86 -12.59
N ILE A 88 10.86 8.78 -11.70
CA ILE A 88 11.80 9.32 -10.71
C ILE A 88 12.30 8.20 -9.79
N LEU A 89 11.40 7.33 -9.31
CA LEU A 89 11.77 6.18 -8.49
C LEU A 89 12.75 5.24 -9.25
N LEU A 90 12.47 4.94 -10.51
CA LEU A 90 13.35 4.12 -11.35
C LEU A 90 14.72 4.77 -11.54
N LEU A 91 14.78 6.06 -11.88
CA LEU A 91 16.03 6.78 -12.05
C LEU A 91 16.84 6.84 -10.74
N THR A 92 16.17 7.02 -9.61
CA THR A 92 16.82 7.02 -8.28
C THR A 92 17.39 5.64 -7.96
N ALA A 93 16.67 4.56 -8.27
CA ALA A 93 17.15 3.20 -8.09
C ALA A 93 18.38 2.90 -8.99
N LEU A 94 18.31 3.28 -10.28
CA LEU A 94 19.44 3.14 -11.21
C LEU A 94 20.68 3.90 -10.74
N LEU A 95 20.49 5.15 -10.29
CA LEU A 95 21.58 5.97 -9.77
C LEU A 95 22.19 5.35 -8.52
N SER A 96 21.39 4.82 -7.61
CA SER A 96 21.84 4.15 -6.39
C SER A 96 22.69 2.92 -6.70
N VAL A 97 22.27 2.11 -7.67
CA VAL A 97 23.04 0.94 -8.15
C VAL A 97 24.36 1.39 -8.80
N TYR A 98 24.31 2.40 -9.66
CA TYR A 98 25.51 2.94 -10.30
C TYR A 98 26.52 3.48 -9.29
N LEU A 99 26.09 4.28 -8.33
CA LEU A 99 26.98 4.85 -7.31
C LEU A 99 27.62 3.76 -6.44
N ARG A 100 26.88 2.71 -6.11
CA ARG A 100 27.35 1.62 -5.24
C ARG A 100 28.23 0.60 -5.99
N PHE A 101 27.85 0.21 -7.18
CA PHE A 101 28.48 -0.91 -7.90
C PHE A 101 29.22 -0.50 -9.16
N LYS A 102 29.16 0.79 -9.58
CA LYS A 102 29.71 1.31 -10.84
C LYS A 102 29.25 0.53 -12.10
N LYS A 103 28.06 -0.07 -12.00
CA LYS A 103 27.38 -0.79 -13.09
C LYS A 103 26.12 -0.05 -13.50
N VAL A 104 25.84 0.00 -14.80
CA VAL A 104 24.60 0.54 -15.33
C VAL A 104 23.66 -0.65 -15.52
N GLY A 105 22.59 -0.70 -14.73
CA GLY A 105 21.55 -1.72 -14.82
C GLY A 105 21.04 -2.14 -13.44
N LEU A 106 19.73 -2.35 -13.36
CA LEU A 106 19.06 -2.88 -12.18
C LEU A 106 19.04 -4.41 -12.21
N PHE A 107 19.26 -5.02 -13.38
CA PHE A 107 18.84 -6.40 -13.64
C PHE A 107 20.04 -7.31 -13.88
N GLY A 108 20.05 -8.45 -13.21
CA GLY A 108 20.88 -9.58 -13.60
C GLY A 108 20.47 -10.12 -14.97
N HIS A 109 19.16 -10.35 -15.15
CA HIS A 109 18.55 -10.77 -16.41
C HIS A 109 17.23 -10.00 -16.61
N PHE A 110 16.97 -9.55 -17.82
CA PHE A 110 15.68 -8.91 -18.12
C PHE A 110 14.58 -9.98 -18.10
N PRO A 111 13.47 -9.77 -17.35
CA PRO A 111 12.40 -10.75 -17.29
C PRO A 111 11.79 -10.98 -18.66
N ASN A 112 11.40 -12.21 -18.97
CA ASN A 112 10.63 -12.48 -20.17
C ASN A 112 9.23 -11.85 -20.08
N PHE A 113 8.50 -11.81 -21.20
CA PHE A 113 7.20 -11.14 -21.28
C PHE A 113 6.19 -11.64 -20.22
N ASN A 114 6.14 -12.96 -19.98
CA ASN A 114 5.24 -13.55 -19.00
C ASN A 114 5.62 -13.18 -17.55
N GLN A 115 6.90 -13.20 -17.25
CA GLN A 115 7.43 -12.78 -15.94
C GLN A 115 7.17 -11.31 -15.70
N PHE A 116 7.42 -10.45 -16.67
CA PHE A 116 7.14 -9.02 -16.58
C PHE A 116 5.63 -8.76 -16.39
N GLY A 117 4.78 -9.45 -17.15
CA GLY A 117 3.33 -9.37 -16.98
C GLY A 117 2.87 -9.74 -15.57
N LEU A 118 3.43 -10.82 -15.00
CA LEU A 118 3.11 -11.25 -13.65
C LEU A 118 3.58 -10.21 -12.60
N ILE A 119 4.77 -9.63 -12.76
CA ILE A 119 5.28 -8.55 -11.89
C ILE A 119 4.31 -7.36 -11.90
N VAL A 120 3.89 -6.93 -13.08
CA VAL A 120 2.96 -5.79 -13.19
C VAL A 120 1.62 -6.12 -12.54
N LEU A 121 1.05 -7.30 -12.79
CA LEU A 121 -0.22 -7.73 -12.23
C LEU A 121 -0.17 -7.81 -10.69
N THR A 122 0.85 -8.44 -10.13
CA THR A 122 1.04 -8.53 -8.68
C THR A 122 1.26 -7.16 -8.07
N ALA A 123 2.08 -6.30 -8.64
CA ALA A 123 2.33 -4.95 -8.17
C ALA A 123 1.04 -4.09 -8.13
N VAL A 124 0.20 -4.20 -9.15
CA VAL A 124 -1.10 -3.51 -9.19
C VAL A 124 -2.05 -4.08 -8.15
N ALA A 125 -2.14 -5.41 -8.00
CA ALA A 125 -2.99 -6.05 -7.01
C ALA A 125 -2.61 -5.63 -5.58
N THR A 126 -1.30 -5.65 -5.26
CA THR A 126 -0.77 -5.16 -3.99
C THR A 126 -1.13 -3.69 -3.76
N GLY A 127 -0.84 -2.83 -4.74
CA GLY A 127 -1.16 -1.41 -4.64
C GLY A 127 -2.66 -1.16 -4.39
N ILE A 128 -3.56 -1.89 -5.06
CA ILE A 128 -5.00 -1.75 -4.85
C ILE A 128 -5.39 -2.17 -3.42
N THR A 129 -5.01 -3.36 -3.01
CA THR A 129 -5.47 -3.95 -1.74
C THR A 129 -4.95 -3.19 -0.52
N GLU A 130 -3.67 -2.82 -0.54
CA GLU A 130 -3.03 -2.13 0.57
C GLU A 130 -3.41 -0.65 0.65
N GLU A 131 -3.55 0.03 -0.49
CA GLU A 131 -3.97 1.43 -0.49
C GLU A 131 -5.45 1.61 -0.11
N ILE A 132 -6.33 0.66 -0.48
CA ILE A 132 -7.73 0.67 -0.03
C ILE A 132 -7.81 0.61 1.49
N LEU A 133 -7.10 -0.30 2.14
CA LEU A 133 -7.10 -0.42 3.59
C LEU A 133 -6.43 0.79 4.24
N SER A 134 -5.22 1.14 3.81
CA SER A 134 -4.38 2.09 4.53
C SER A 134 -4.79 3.54 4.27
N ARG A 135 -4.97 3.94 3.01
CA ARG A 135 -5.29 5.33 2.64
C ARG A 135 -6.78 5.55 2.47
N GLY A 136 -7.43 4.71 1.68
CA GLY A 136 -8.86 4.83 1.41
C GLY A 136 -9.71 4.68 2.67
N PHE A 137 -9.32 3.78 3.56
CA PHE A 137 -10.06 3.51 4.78
C PHE A 137 -9.46 4.18 6.02
N ILE A 138 -8.28 3.82 6.48
CA ILE A 138 -7.73 4.29 7.75
C ILE A 138 -7.35 5.77 7.71
N LEU A 139 -6.48 6.19 6.77
CA LEU A 139 -6.02 7.58 6.69
C LEU A 139 -7.19 8.55 6.56
N LYS A 140 -8.17 8.21 5.73
CA LYS A 140 -9.32 9.09 5.51
C LYS A 140 -10.09 9.34 6.81
N ARG A 141 -10.34 8.32 7.65
CA ARG A 141 -11.05 8.47 8.93
C ARG A 141 -10.24 9.25 9.94
N LEU A 142 -8.94 8.99 10.04
CA LEU A 142 -8.02 9.79 10.86
C LEU A 142 -8.04 11.26 10.45
N TYR A 143 -8.01 11.55 9.16
CA TYR A 143 -8.03 12.92 8.65
C TYR A 143 -9.40 13.59 8.83
N GLU A 144 -10.49 12.88 8.60
CA GLU A 144 -11.84 13.41 8.79
C GLU A 144 -12.11 13.82 10.24
N GLU A 145 -11.50 13.14 11.23
CA GLU A 145 -11.62 13.46 12.65
C GLU A 145 -10.64 14.54 13.09
N SER A 146 -9.35 14.40 12.78
CA SER A 146 -8.29 15.30 13.28
C SER A 146 -8.19 16.62 12.51
N LYS A 147 -8.61 16.65 11.24
CA LYS A 147 -8.40 17.75 10.27
C LYS A 147 -6.92 18.11 10.04
N ASN A 148 -5.99 17.32 10.56
CA ASN A 148 -4.55 17.52 10.41
C ASN A 148 -3.96 16.48 9.47
N ALA A 149 -3.54 16.91 8.26
CA ALA A 149 -3.00 16.04 7.24
C ALA A 149 -1.70 15.33 7.66
N TYR A 150 -0.79 16.05 8.30
CA TYR A 150 0.52 15.52 8.69
C TYR A 150 0.39 14.46 9.79
N SER A 151 -0.33 14.80 10.86
CA SER A 151 -0.57 13.86 11.98
C SER A 151 -1.29 12.60 11.49
N SER A 152 -2.38 12.77 10.72
CA SER A 152 -3.13 11.63 10.19
C SER A 152 -2.30 10.74 9.28
N THR A 153 -1.50 11.36 8.40
CA THR A 153 -0.61 10.61 7.50
C THR A 153 0.46 9.86 8.29
N PHE A 154 1.07 10.50 9.28
CA PHE A 154 2.08 9.87 10.14
C PHE A 154 1.51 8.63 10.85
N PHE A 155 0.37 8.76 11.53
CA PHE A 155 -0.27 7.63 12.21
C PHE A 155 -0.72 6.54 11.25
N ALA A 156 -1.30 6.88 10.11
CA ALA A 156 -1.68 5.90 9.09
C ALA A 156 -0.46 5.15 8.52
N SER A 157 0.68 5.84 8.38
CA SER A 157 1.92 5.22 7.90
C SER A 157 2.52 4.25 8.93
N ILE A 158 2.45 4.58 10.22
CA ILE A 158 2.85 3.64 11.29
C ILE A 158 1.94 2.40 11.28
N LEU A 159 0.63 2.58 11.13
CA LEU A 159 -0.30 1.46 11.05
C LEU A 159 -0.02 0.59 9.81
N PHE A 160 0.26 1.22 8.67
CA PHE A 160 0.67 0.51 7.46
C PHE A 160 1.94 -0.32 7.65
N PHE A 161 2.96 0.26 8.28
CA PHE A 161 4.17 -0.45 8.65
C PHE A 161 3.89 -1.71 9.48
N PHE A 162 2.98 -1.66 10.45
CA PHE A 162 2.62 -2.84 11.24
C PHE A 162 2.01 -3.98 10.43
N LEU A 163 1.39 -3.73 9.28
CA LEU A 163 0.92 -4.79 8.37
C LEU A 163 2.06 -5.60 7.76
N HIS A 164 3.28 -5.03 7.68
CA HIS A 164 4.46 -5.70 7.16
C HIS A 164 5.26 -6.46 8.24
N VAL A 165 5.03 -6.17 9.52
CA VAL A 165 5.72 -6.84 10.63
C VAL A 165 5.56 -8.37 10.61
N PRO A 166 4.39 -8.97 10.29
CA PRO A 166 4.26 -10.42 10.25
C PRO A 166 5.18 -11.12 9.23
N ILE A 167 5.49 -10.45 8.11
CA ILE A 167 6.40 -10.97 7.08
C ILE A 167 7.82 -11.16 7.65
N LEU A 168 8.23 -10.31 8.58
CA LEU A 168 9.56 -10.34 9.19
C LEU A 168 9.81 -11.62 9.97
N PHE A 169 8.76 -12.13 10.61
CA PHE A 169 8.82 -13.38 11.36
C PHE A 169 8.58 -14.63 10.51
N ALA A 170 8.01 -14.45 9.30
CA ALA A 170 7.69 -15.54 8.38
C ALA A 170 8.80 -15.84 7.36
N SER A 171 9.73 -14.89 7.12
CA SER A 171 10.76 -14.99 6.08
C SER A 171 12.18 -15.02 6.65
N ASN A 172 12.87 -16.15 6.49
CA ASN A 172 14.30 -16.27 6.83
C ASN A 172 15.23 -15.77 5.71
N LYS A 173 14.70 -15.19 4.63
CA LYS A 173 15.46 -14.85 3.42
C LYS A 173 16.06 -13.44 3.42
N ILE A 174 15.60 -12.55 4.31
CA ILE A 174 16.00 -11.14 4.32
C ILE A 174 16.87 -10.91 5.56
N ASN A 175 18.11 -10.42 5.34
CA ASN A 175 18.99 -10.06 6.46
C ASN A 175 18.50 -8.74 7.13
N GLY A 176 18.86 -8.54 8.39
CA GLY A 176 18.34 -7.42 9.19
C GLY A 176 18.60 -6.03 8.59
N GLN A 177 19.74 -5.81 7.90
CA GLN A 177 20.05 -4.53 7.28
C GLN A 177 19.18 -4.26 6.04
N MET A 178 19.01 -5.26 5.20
CA MET A 178 18.16 -5.17 4.00
C MET A 178 16.70 -4.95 4.39
N LEU A 179 16.26 -5.64 5.44
CA LEU A 179 14.96 -5.46 6.04
C LEU A 179 14.73 -4.01 6.50
N LEU A 180 15.69 -3.43 7.24
CA LEU A 180 15.60 -2.05 7.71
C LEU A 180 15.45 -1.07 6.53
N VAL A 181 16.18 -1.29 5.42
CA VAL A 181 16.07 -0.46 4.22
C VAL A 181 14.66 -0.55 3.63
N PHE A 182 14.10 -1.75 3.48
CA PHE A 182 12.73 -1.91 3.00
C PHE A 182 11.71 -1.23 3.90
N MET A 183 11.82 -1.43 5.21
CA MET A 183 10.91 -0.83 6.17
C MET A 183 10.92 0.70 6.14
N VAL A 184 12.12 1.30 6.02
CA VAL A 184 12.26 2.78 5.94
C VAL A 184 11.71 3.31 4.61
N THR A 185 12.04 2.65 3.49
CA THR A 185 11.54 3.08 2.17
C THR A 185 10.02 2.94 2.06
N ASP A 186 9.45 1.87 2.61
CA ASP A 186 8.02 1.65 2.64
C ASP A 186 7.28 2.68 3.53
N LEU A 187 7.86 3.03 4.67
CA LEU A 187 7.35 4.09 5.53
C LEU A 187 7.36 5.45 4.81
N LEU A 188 8.45 5.79 4.11
CA LEU A 188 8.56 7.03 3.33
C LEU A 188 7.55 7.05 2.20
N LEU A 189 7.43 5.96 1.44
CA LEU A 189 6.41 5.82 0.39
C LEU A 189 5.00 5.99 0.97
N SER A 190 4.75 5.39 2.12
CA SER A 190 3.48 5.49 2.84
C SER A 190 3.14 6.94 3.18
N MET A 191 4.10 7.71 3.70
CA MET A 191 3.90 9.12 4.03
C MET A 191 3.63 9.98 2.80
N VAL A 192 4.40 9.81 1.72
CA VAL A 192 4.21 10.51 0.46
C VAL A 192 2.82 10.22 -0.12
N ASN A 193 2.46 8.94 -0.23
CA ASN A 193 1.15 8.52 -0.75
C ASN A 193 -0.01 9.07 0.11
N GLY A 194 0.15 9.11 1.42
CA GLY A 194 -0.87 9.66 2.32
C GLY A 194 -1.11 11.16 2.10
N LEU A 195 -0.05 11.95 2.00
CA LEU A 195 -0.16 13.39 1.74
C LEU A 195 -0.75 13.67 0.36
N ILE A 196 -0.32 12.94 -0.67
CA ILE A 196 -0.86 13.07 -2.02
C ILE A 196 -2.36 12.74 -2.04
N MET A 197 -2.79 11.66 -1.38
CA MET A 197 -4.20 11.28 -1.32
C MET A 197 -5.06 12.38 -0.69
N ILE A 198 -4.62 12.97 0.43
CA ILE A 198 -5.36 14.03 1.11
C ILE A 198 -5.46 15.28 0.22
N GLN A 199 -4.34 15.70 -0.38
CA GLN A 199 -4.28 16.89 -1.23
C GLN A 199 -5.12 16.75 -2.51
N ARG A 200 -5.09 15.57 -3.14
CA ARG A 200 -5.76 15.33 -4.41
C ARG A 200 -7.17 14.77 -4.28
N LYS A 201 -7.54 14.29 -3.08
CA LYS A 201 -8.80 13.57 -2.83
C LYS A 201 -9.00 12.43 -3.84
N SER A 202 -7.92 11.70 -4.12
CA SER A 202 -7.90 10.58 -5.06
C SER A 202 -7.06 9.44 -4.50
N LEU A 203 -7.62 8.24 -4.51
CA LEU A 203 -6.92 7.00 -4.15
C LEU A 203 -6.15 6.42 -5.34
N THR A 204 -6.49 6.79 -6.58
CA THR A 204 -5.87 6.26 -7.79
C THR A 204 -4.37 6.57 -7.84
N VAL A 205 -3.98 7.81 -7.48
CA VAL A 205 -2.56 8.22 -7.51
C VAL A 205 -1.70 7.39 -6.55
N PRO A 206 -2.06 7.24 -5.26
CA PRO A 206 -1.34 6.34 -4.35
C PRO A 206 -1.25 4.90 -4.86
N ILE A 207 -2.35 4.33 -5.38
CA ILE A 207 -2.35 2.97 -5.94
C ILE A 207 -1.32 2.84 -7.06
N LEU A 208 -1.30 3.77 -8.00
CA LEU A 208 -0.37 3.72 -9.13
C LEU A 208 1.09 3.96 -8.71
N ILE A 209 1.35 4.92 -7.81
CA ILE A 209 2.71 5.15 -7.29
C ILE A 209 3.21 3.90 -6.55
N HIS A 210 2.37 3.28 -5.73
CA HIS A 210 2.71 2.04 -5.01
C HIS A 210 2.99 0.89 -5.98
N ALA A 211 2.16 0.73 -7.01
CA ALA A 211 2.40 -0.28 -8.05
C ALA A 211 3.73 -0.03 -8.78
N PHE A 212 4.03 1.21 -9.18
CA PHE A 212 5.33 1.54 -9.79
C PHE A 212 6.51 1.27 -8.86
N TYR A 213 6.38 1.61 -7.58
CA TYR A 213 7.42 1.28 -6.59
C TYR A 213 7.66 -0.23 -6.52
N ASN A 214 6.60 -1.03 -6.42
CA ASN A 214 6.72 -2.49 -6.36
C ASN A 214 7.32 -3.09 -7.63
N ILE A 215 6.99 -2.55 -8.83
CA ILE A 215 7.63 -2.95 -10.08
C ILE A 215 9.13 -2.67 -10.02
N VAL A 216 9.54 -1.46 -9.62
CA VAL A 216 10.96 -1.09 -9.53
C VAL A 216 11.69 -1.99 -8.54
N VAL A 217 11.10 -2.25 -7.36
CA VAL A 217 11.66 -3.16 -6.36
C VAL A 217 11.79 -4.57 -6.93
N ALA A 218 10.73 -5.15 -7.49
CA ALA A 218 10.77 -6.49 -8.07
C ALA A 218 11.85 -6.62 -9.14
N LEU A 219 11.92 -5.64 -10.06
CA LEU A 219 12.95 -5.61 -11.10
C LEU A 219 14.38 -5.42 -10.57
N SER A 220 14.56 -4.89 -9.36
CA SER A 220 15.89 -4.72 -8.75
C SER A 220 16.46 -6.01 -8.16
N PHE A 221 15.64 -7.05 -8.02
CA PHE A 221 16.03 -8.34 -7.42
C PHE A 221 16.00 -9.54 -8.36
N ILE A 222 15.73 -9.33 -9.65
CA ILE A 222 15.88 -10.33 -10.72
C ILE A 222 17.28 -10.22 -11.30
#